data_3a0e808c3b1fed2b028538ff9e7f6341
#
_entry.id   3a0e808c3b1fed2b028538ff9e7f6341
#
_cell.length_a   1.000
_cell.length_b   1.000
_cell.length_c   1.000
_cell.angle_alpha   90.00
_cell.angle_beta   90.00
_cell.angle_gamma   90.00
#
_symmetry.space_group_name_H-M   'P 1'
#
loop_
_entity.id
_entity.type
_entity.pdbx_description
1 polymer ?
#
loop_
_entity_poly.entity_id
_entity_poly.type
_entity_poly.pdbx_seq_one_letter_code
_entity_poly.pdbx_strand_id
1 'polypeptide(L)'
;MSKEAKVGYKKNIGTILLLSFAGSIIYGLPYFRSYYYDTYQAMYHLTNTQMGLLGSAYGVLGVFSYIIGGVLADKIKAKKLLIFSMIATGLGGLLHLFVNNFYALVVIYGLWGVTSLLTFWPALMKIVRIQATEEEQSRAYGTFEGGRGVFNAAHLAVATAIFGIFQRKAMPTLGIKGIIWFYSLAPLIVGIIFIFL
;
A
#
# COMPACT_ATOMS: atom_id res chain seq x y z
N MET A 1 -4.41 -5.73 -31.79
CA MET A 1 -4.35 -4.65 -30.82
C MET A 1 -5.50 -3.68 -31.11
N SER A 2 -6.60 -3.75 -30.34
CA SER A 2 -7.70 -2.79 -30.49
C SER A 2 -7.21 -1.43 -30.03
N LYS A 3 -7.36 -0.41 -30.87
CA LYS A 3 -7.23 1.00 -30.49
C LYS A 3 -8.43 1.34 -29.58
N GLU A 4 -8.31 1.03 -28.28
CA GLU A 4 -9.15 1.72 -27.31
C GLU A 4 -8.80 3.22 -27.41
N ALA A 5 -9.78 4.02 -27.76
CA ALA A 5 -9.61 5.47 -27.86
C ALA A 5 -9.12 5.96 -26.51
N LYS A 6 -7.88 6.43 -26.44
CA LYS A 6 -7.29 7.01 -25.23
C LYS A 6 -8.16 8.20 -24.81
N VAL A 7 -8.91 8.04 -23.75
CA VAL A 7 -9.74 9.10 -23.18
C VAL A 7 -8.80 10.12 -22.55
N GLY A 8 -8.98 11.42 -22.83
CA GLY A 8 -8.08 12.47 -22.37
C GLY A 8 -8.04 12.60 -20.83
N TYR A 9 -6.91 13.07 -20.30
CA TYR A 9 -6.60 13.27 -18.89
C TYR A 9 -7.74 13.90 -18.07
N LYS A 10 -8.36 14.99 -18.60
CA LYS A 10 -9.42 15.71 -17.87
C LYS A 10 -10.63 14.82 -17.53
N LYS A 11 -10.98 13.90 -18.40
CA LYS A 11 -12.12 12.99 -18.18
C LYS A 11 -11.80 11.92 -17.15
N ASN A 12 -10.53 11.56 -17.00
CA ASN A 12 -10.05 10.49 -16.14
C ASN A 12 -9.44 10.97 -14.82
N ILE A 13 -9.51 12.27 -14.50
CA ILE A 13 -8.88 12.83 -13.30
C ILE A 13 -9.36 12.16 -12.00
N GLY A 14 -10.64 11.81 -11.91
CA GLY A 14 -11.18 11.08 -10.76
C GLY A 14 -10.55 9.70 -10.59
N THR A 15 -10.35 8.98 -11.70
CA THR A 15 -9.66 7.68 -11.69
C THR A 15 -8.19 7.86 -11.29
N ILE A 16 -7.50 8.88 -11.80
CA ILE A 16 -6.11 9.17 -11.42
C ILE A 16 -6.00 9.48 -9.93
N LEU A 17 -6.92 10.26 -9.36
CA LEU A 17 -6.93 10.57 -7.93
C LEU A 17 -7.22 9.32 -7.08
N LEU A 18 -8.13 8.45 -7.51
CA LEU A 18 -8.37 7.18 -6.84
C LEU A 18 -7.14 6.25 -6.88
N LEU A 19 -6.44 6.21 -8.03
CA LEU A 19 -5.17 5.48 -8.16
C LEU A 19 -4.09 6.10 -7.27
N SER A 20 -4.06 7.43 -7.12
CA SER A 20 -3.17 8.14 -6.19
C SER A 20 -3.43 7.74 -4.75
N PHE A 21 -4.70 7.68 -4.33
CA PHE A 21 -5.07 7.21 -3.01
C PHE A 21 -4.66 5.75 -2.79
N ALA A 22 -4.98 4.86 -3.73
CA ALA A 22 -4.57 3.46 -3.67
C ALA A 22 -3.04 3.32 -3.57
N GLY A 23 -2.31 4.08 -4.40
CA GLY A 23 -0.84 4.11 -4.45
C GLY A 23 -0.16 4.71 -3.23
N SER A 24 -0.90 5.40 -2.35
CA SER A 24 -0.38 5.86 -1.06
C SER A 24 -0.76 4.90 0.07
N ILE A 25 -2.03 4.54 0.18
CA ILE A 25 -2.56 3.78 1.34
C ILE A 25 -2.01 2.36 1.45
N ILE A 26 -1.66 1.71 0.33
CA ILE A 26 -1.13 0.34 0.32
C ILE A 26 0.20 0.22 1.10
N TYR A 27 0.96 1.30 1.14
CA TYR A 27 2.23 1.37 1.87
C TYR A 27 2.07 1.66 3.36
N GLY A 28 0.87 1.98 3.82
CA GLY A 28 0.60 2.22 5.24
C GLY A 28 1.03 1.05 6.13
N LEU A 29 0.63 -0.19 5.81
CA LEU A 29 0.98 -1.39 6.58
C LEU A 29 2.49 -1.70 6.58
N PRO A 30 3.21 -1.73 5.45
CA PRO A 30 4.64 -2.00 5.48
C PRO A 30 5.47 -0.96 6.25
N TYR A 31 5.03 0.32 6.27
CA TYR A 31 5.84 1.41 6.79
C TYR A 31 5.42 1.95 8.17
N PHE A 32 4.20 1.68 8.66
CA PHE A 32 3.72 2.29 9.93
C PHE A 32 4.66 1.99 11.12
N ARG A 33 5.29 0.82 11.18
CA ARG A 33 6.23 0.48 12.24
C ARG A 33 7.41 1.44 12.35
N SER A 34 7.80 2.09 11.26
CA SER A 34 8.91 3.06 11.25
C SER A 34 8.51 4.39 11.89
N TYR A 35 7.23 4.77 11.83
CA TYR A 35 6.70 5.96 12.47
C TYR A 35 6.41 5.76 13.97
N TYR A 36 6.13 4.51 14.37
CA TYR A 36 5.78 4.15 15.75
C TYR A 36 6.75 3.10 16.30
N TYR A 37 8.04 3.28 16.00
CA TYR A 37 9.10 2.28 16.16
C TYR A 37 9.16 1.69 17.57
N ASP A 38 9.33 2.54 18.61
CA ASP A 38 9.52 2.09 19.99
C ASP A 38 8.29 1.35 20.52
N THR A 39 7.10 1.87 20.22
CA THR A 39 5.85 1.23 20.68
C THR A 39 5.61 -0.09 19.97
N TYR A 40 5.90 -0.17 18.67
CA TYR A 40 5.78 -1.42 17.92
C TYR A 40 6.79 -2.46 18.41
N GLN A 41 8.03 -2.04 18.59
CA GLN A 41 9.10 -2.89 19.13
C GLN A 41 8.74 -3.45 20.51
N ALA A 42 8.28 -2.61 21.43
CA ALA A 42 7.85 -3.01 22.75
C ALA A 42 6.64 -3.95 22.72
N MET A 43 5.65 -3.68 21.84
CA MET A 43 4.43 -4.50 21.73
C MET A 43 4.72 -5.96 21.33
N TYR A 44 5.71 -6.17 20.44
CA TYR A 44 6.08 -7.50 19.94
C TYR A 44 7.36 -8.06 20.58
N HIS A 45 7.92 -7.37 21.58
CA HIS A 45 9.19 -7.74 22.26
C HIS A 45 10.34 -8.00 21.30
N LEU A 46 10.49 -7.15 20.28
CA LEU A 46 11.49 -7.31 19.22
C LEU A 46 12.80 -6.61 19.60
N THR A 47 13.92 -7.18 19.15
CA THR A 47 15.22 -6.51 19.15
C THR A 47 15.33 -5.55 17.98
N ASN A 48 16.29 -4.60 18.02
CA ASN A 48 16.57 -3.71 16.89
C ASN A 48 16.97 -4.49 15.62
N THR A 49 17.69 -5.59 15.76
CA THR A 49 18.04 -6.47 14.65
C THR A 49 16.78 -7.09 14.03
N GLN A 50 15.85 -7.57 14.84
CA GLN A 50 14.58 -8.12 14.35
C GLN A 50 13.73 -7.06 13.65
N MET A 51 13.67 -5.84 14.19
CA MET A 51 13.02 -4.70 13.51
C MET A 51 13.64 -4.43 12.14
N GLY A 52 14.96 -4.49 12.02
CA GLY A 52 15.67 -4.38 10.74
C GLY A 52 15.34 -5.53 9.78
N LEU A 53 15.30 -6.77 10.28
CA LEU A 53 14.99 -7.95 9.48
C LEU A 53 13.56 -7.93 8.91
N LEU A 54 12.57 -7.36 9.62
CA LEU A 54 11.23 -7.13 9.05
C LEU A 54 11.29 -6.21 7.82
N GLY A 55 12.10 -5.14 7.90
CA GLY A 55 12.32 -4.27 6.75
C GLY A 55 13.04 -4.96 5.60
N SER A 56 14.03 -5.80 5.92
CA SER A 56 14.75 -6.60 4.93
C SER A 56 13.86 -7.63 4.25
N ALA A 57 12.99 -8.32 4.99
CA ALA A 57 12.02 -9.26 4.42
C ALA A 57 11.08 -8.59 3.42
N TYR A 58 10.65 -7.37 3.70
CA TYR A 58 9.89 -6.54 2.76
C TYR A 58 10.72 -6.12 1.55
N GLY A 59 11.91 -5.57 1.77
CA GLY A 59 12.75 -4.94 0.75
C GLY A 59 13.41 -5.92 -0.20
N VAL A 60 13.85 -7.10 0.26
CA VAL A 60 14.47 -8.14 -0.58
C VAL A 60 13.51 -8.55 -1.70
N LEU A 61 12.22 -8.76 -1.37
CA LEU A 61 11.21 -9.05 -2.37
C LEU A 61 10.97 -7.87 -3.32
N GLY A 62 11.21 -6.64 -2.86
CA GLY A 62 11.18 -5.43 -3.69
C GLY A 62 12.20 -5.45 -4.82
N VAL A 63 13.42 -5.90 -4.56
CA VAL A 63 14.48 -6.00 -5.59
C VAL A 63 14.06 -6.95 -6.71
N PHE A 64 13.54 -8.12 -6.38
CA PHE A 64 13.04 -9.08 -7.37
C PHE A 64 11.78 -8.56 -8.09
N SER A 65 11.01 -7.72 -7.43
CA SER A 65 9.77 -7.16 -7.97
C SER A 65 9.98 -6.29 -9.20
N TYR A 66 11.05 -5.54 -9.27
CA TYR A 66 11.35 -4.70 -10.44
C TYR A 66 11.65 -5.53 -11.69
N ILE A 67 12.24 -6.72 -11.53
CA ILE A 67 12.58 -7.61 -12.64
C ILE A 67 11.34 -8.40 -13.09
N ILE A 68 10.63 -8.99 -12.15
CA ILE A 68 9.53 -9.94 -12.42
C ILE A 68 8.19 -9.22 -12.61
N GLY A 69 8.00 -8.09 -11.91
CA GLY A 69 6.72 -7.38 -11.85
C GLY A 69 6.26 -6.83 -13.19
N GLY A 70 7.19 -6.34 -14.03
CA GLY A 70 6.89 -5.88 -15.38
C GLY A 70 6.32 -7.01 -16.24
N VAL A 71 7.01 -8.17 -16.26
CA VAL A 71 6.58 -9.37 -16.98
C VAL A 71 5.21 -9.87 -16.50
N LEU A 72 4.98 -9.84 -15.18
CA LEU A 72 3.71 -10.24 -14.58
C LEU A 72 2.57 -9.32 -15.01
N ALA A 73 2.81 -8.00 -14.98
CA ALA A 73 1.84 -6.98 -15.40
C ALA A 73 1.51 -7.07 -16.91
N ASP A 74 2.39 -7.64 -17.72
CA ASP A 74 2.13 -7.85 -19.14
C ASP A 74 1.29 -9.11 -19.42
N LYS A 75 1.46 -10.13 -18.59
CA LYS A 75 0.72 -11.42 -18.74
C LYS A 75 -0.65 -11.39 -18.07
N ILE A 76 -0.83 -10.63 -17.00
CA ILE A 76 -2.06 -10.57 -16.22
C ILE A 76 -2.71 -9.19 -16.37
N LYS A 77 -4.05 -9.14 -16.44
CA LYS A 77 -4.80 -7.90 -16.50
C LYS A 77 -4.46 -7.03 -15.27
N ALA A 78 -3.95 -5.81 -15.50
CA ALA A 78 -3.50 -4.91 -14.45
C ALA A 78 -4.57 -4.65 -13.37
N LYS A 79 -5.86 -4.52 -13.76
CA LYS A 79 -6.98 -4.40 -12.81
C LYS A 79 -7.04 -5.58 -11.82
N LYS A 80 -6.83 -6.84 -12.30
CA LYS A 80 -6.84 -8.01 -11.42
C LYS A 80 -5.68 -8.00 -10.42
N LEU A 81 -4.51 -7.56 -10.87
CA LEU A 81 -3.34 -7.41 -9.99
C LEU A 81 -3.56 -6.32 -8.93
N LEU A 82 -4.16 -5.18 -9.30
CA LEU A 82 -4.51 -4.15 -8.32
C LEU A 82 -5.49 -4.66 -7.25
N ILE A 83 -6.57 -5.31 -7.67
CA ILE A 83 -7.57 -5.86 -6.75
C ILE A 83 -6.93 -6.89 -5.82
N PHE A 84 -6.18 -7.85 -6.37
CA PHE A 84 -5.46 -8.85 -5.59
C PHE A 84 -4.54 -8.19 -4.57
N SER A 85 -3.72 -7.24 -4.99
CA SER A 85 -2.75 -6.56 -4.15
C SER A 85 -3.41 -5.83 -2.97
N MET A 86 -4.46 -5.07 -3.24
CA MET A 86 -5.19 -4.33 -2.22
C MET A 86 -5.84 -5.25 -1.20
N ILE A 87 -6.53 -6.29 -1.68
CA ILE A 87 -7.20 -7.26 -0.81
C ILE A 87 -6.18 -8.06 0.01
N ALA A 88 -5.15 -8.62 -0.64
CA ALA A 88 -4.14 -9.43 0.05
C ALA A 88 -3.32 -8.61 1.06
N THR A 89 -3.00 -7.35 0.75
CA THR A 89 -2.31 -6.45 1.71
C THR A 89 -3.19 -6.18 2.93
N GLY A 90 -4.46 -5.86 2.74
CA GLY A 90 -5.39 -5.60 3.82
C GLY A 90 -5.66 -6.84 4.69
N LEU A 91 -5.84 -8.01 4.08
CA LEU A 91 -5.97 -9.29 4.81
C LEU A 91 -4.70 -9.62 5.59
N GLY A 92 -3.52 -9.39 5.02
CA GLY A 92 -2.24 -9.51 5.73
C GLY A 92 -2.17 -8.62 6.97
N GLY A 93 -2.75 -7.40 6.90
CA GLY A 93 -2.87 -6.52 8.06
C GLY A 93 -3.83 -7.03 9.12
N LEU A 94 -4.96 -7.63 8.73
CA LEU A 94 -5.86 -8.28 9.69
C LEU A 94 -5.18 -9.48 10.37
N LEU A 95 -4.47 -10.31 9.61
CA LEU A 95 -3.69 -11.43 10.18
C LEU A 95 -2.63 -10.93 11.15
N HIS A 96 -1.99 -9.79 10.87
CA HIS A 96 -0.99 -9.18 11.74
C HIS A 96 -1.51 -8.89 13.16
N LEU A 97 -2.82 -8.63 13.33
CA LEU A 97 -3.43 -8.40 14.64
C LEU A 97 -3.40 -9.63 15.56
N PHE A 98 -3.35 -10.82 14.97
CA PHE A 98 -3.39 -12.10 15.68
C PHE A 98 -2.02 -12.76 15.85
N VAL A 99 -0.99 -12.16 15.27
CA VAL A 99 0.38 -12.70 15.30
C VAL A 99 1.18 -12.08 16.42
N ASN A 100 1.85 -12.92 17.22
CA ASN A 100 2.69 -12.50 18.35
C ASN A 100 4.12 -13.07 18.30
N ASN A 101 4.54 -13.63 17.16
CA ASN A 101 5.90 -14.16 17.03
C ASN A 101 6.63 -13.55 15.84
N PHE A 102 7.94 -13.40 15.98
CA PHE A 102 8.82 -12.77 14.98
C PHE A 102 8.76 -13.42 13.60
N TYR A 103 8.78 -14.75 13.52
CA TYR A 103 8.83 -15.45 12.23
C TYR A 103 7.55 -15.25 11.42
N ALA A 104 6.40 -15.25 12.07
CA ALA A 104 5.14 -14.97 11.39
C ALA A 104 5.05 -13.49 10.94
N LEU A 105 5.62 -12.56 11.71
CA LEU A 105 5.77 -11.16 11.25
C LEU A 105 6.67 -11.08 10.01
N VAL A 106 7.79 -11.78 9.95
CA VAL A 106 8.66 -11.85 8.77
C VAL A 106 7.89 -12.32 7.54
N VAL A 107 7.06 -13.35 7.67
CA VAL A 107 6.21 -13.86 6.58
C VAL A 107 5.22 -12.79 6.09
N ILE A 108 4.56 -12.08 7.02
CA ILE A 108 3.61 -11.02 6.68
C ILE A 108 4.32 -9.85 5.96
N TYR A 109 5.49 -9.43 6.45
CA TYR A 109 6.28 -8.38 5.78
C TYR A 109 6.76 -8.81 4.40
N GLY A 110 7.16 -10.08 4.23
CA GLY A 110 7.43 -10.66 2.93
C GLY A 110 6.22 -10.64 2.01
N LEU A 111 5.04 -11.06 2.52
CA LEU A 111 3.78 -10.98 1.77
C LEU A 111 3.49 -9.55 1.28
N TRP A 112 3.66 -8.55 2.15
CA TRP A 112 3.48 -7.14 1.76
C TRP A 112 4.49 -6.69 0.71
N GLY A 113 5.71 -7.22 0.71
CA GLY A 113 6.69 -7.00 -0.37
C GLY A 113 6.17 -7.52 -1.72
N VAL A 114 5.59 -8.71 -1.75
CA VAL A 114 4.96 -9.27 -2.95
C VAL A 114 3.75 -8.43 -3.37
N THR A 115 2.83 -8.14 -2.45
CA THR A 115 1.57 -7.50 -2.80
C THR A 115 1.71 -6.03 -3.17
N SER A 116 2.61 -5.27 -2.55
CA SER A 116 2.76 -3.84 -2.83
C SER A 116 3.81 -3.52 -3.90
N LEU A 117 4.90 -4.28 -3.97
CA LEU A 117 5.99 -4.00 -4.89
C LEU A 117 5.92 -4.84 -6.16
N LEU A 118 5.69 -6.18 -6.03
CA LEU A 118 5.70 -7.07 -7.17
C LEU A 118 4.43 -6.98 -8.01
N THR A 119 3.27 -7.02 -7.38
CA THR A 119 2.00 -7.11 -8.12
C THR A 119 1.29 -5.76 -8.27
N PHE A 120 1.34 -4.90 -7.25
CA PHE A 120 0.63 -3.63 -7.28
C PHE A 120 1.31 -2.57 -8.13
N TRP A 121 2.59 -2.28 -7.87
CA TRP A 121 3.25 -1.12 -8.48
C TRP A 121 3.31 -1.15 -10.01
N PRO A 122 3.74 -2.25 -10.67
CA PRO A 122 3.75 -2.32 -12.13
C PRO A 122 2.34 -2.22 -12.73
N ALA A 123 1.35 -2.84 -12.09
CA ALA A 123 -0.04 -2.77 -12.53
C ALA A 123 -0.60 -1.34 -12.40
N LEU A 124 -0.28 -0.64 -11.30
CA LEU A 124 -0.67 0.74 -11.06
C LEU A 124 -0.12 1.66 -12.14
N MET A 125 1.19 1.59 -12.42
CA MET A 125 1.84 2.38 -13.46
C MET A 125 1.22 2.15 -14.84
N LYS A 126 0.92 0.89 -15.16
CA LYS A 126 0.25 0.54 -16.41
C LYS A 126 -1.14 1.16 -16.54
N ILE A 127 -1.93 1.16 -15.45
CA ILE A 127 -3.26 1.77 -15.46
C ILE A 127 -3.18 3.30 -15.52
N VAL A 128 -2.30 3.95 -14.76
CA VAL A 128 -2.09 5.40 -14.85
C VAL A 128 -1.74 5.82 -16.27
N ARG A 129 -0.86 5.07 -16.93
CA ARG A 129 -0.44 5.35 -18.31
C ARG A 129 -1.60 5.39 -19.31
N ILE A 130 -2.60 4.54 -19.17
CA ILE A 130 -3.73 4.49 -20.11
C ILE A 130 -4.81 5.54 -19.83
N GLN A 131 -4.71 6.29 -18.70
CA GLN A 131 -5.66 7.36 -18.38
C GLN A 131 -5.45 8.66 -19.14
N ALA A 132 -4.38 8.78 -19.93
CA ALA A 132 -4.04 10.00 -20.64
C ALA A 132 -3.48 9.71 -22.03
N THR A 133 -3.59 10.68 -22.96
CA THR A 133 -2.93 10.64 -24.26
C THR A 133 -1.41 10.74 -24.08
N GLU A 134 -0.63 10.49 -25.14
CA GLU A 134 0.84 10.58 -25.05
C GLU A 134 1.33 11.98 -24.69
N GLU A 135 0.65 13.01 -25.19
CA GLU A 135 0.95 14.42 -24.93
C GLU A 135 0.59 14.85 -23.50
N GLU A 136 -0.38 14.15 -22.86
CA GLU A 136 -0.86 14.47 -21.51
C GLU A 136 -0.21 13.60 -20.42
N GLN A 137 0.70 12.68 -20.75
CA GLN A 137 1.32 11.73 -19.78
C GLN A 137 1.98 12.46 -18.60
N SER A 138 2.71 13.54 -18.87
CA SER A 138 3.39 14.31 -17.82
C SER A 138 2.39 14.88 -16.79
N ARG A 139 1.22 15.33 -17.26
CA ARG A 139 0.15 15.84 -16.40
C ARG A 139 -0.48 14.72 -15.58
N ALA A 140 -0.73 13.56 -16.19
CA ALA A 140 -1.31 12.40 -15.51
C ALA A 140 -0.39 11.90 -14.39
N TYR A 141 0.89 11.71 -14.66
CA TYR A 141 1.86 11.30 -13.67
C TYR A 141 2.10 12.38 -12.60
N GLY A 142 2.15 13.64 -12.98
CA GLY A 142 2.28 14.76 -12.02
C GLY A 142 1.09 14.83 -11.06
N THR A 143 -0.14 14.67 -11.56
CA THR A 143 -1.34 14.62 -10.73
C THR A 143 -1.37 13.37 -9.85
N PHE A 144 -0.97 12.23 -10.41
CA PHE A 144 -0.88 10.98 -9.68
C PHE A 144 0.12 11.08 -8.52
N GLU A 145 1.34 11.52 -8.75
CA GLU A 145 2.37 11.63 -7.71
C GLU A 145 2.06 12.75 -6.70
N GLY A 146 1.58 13.90 -7.17
CA GLY A 146 1.11 14.97 -6.28
C GLY A 146 -0.05 14.52 -5.40
N GLY A 147 -1.03 13.81 -5.98
CA GLY A 147 -2.14 13.20 -5.26
C GLY A 147 -1.65 12.19 -4.22
N ARG A 148 -0.70 11.31 -4.56
CA ARG A 148 -0.09 10.37 -3.60
C ARG A 148 0.53 11.10 -2.42
N GLY A 149 1.26 12.18 -2.65
CA GLY A 149 1.85 12.99 -1.57
C GLY A 149 0.80 13.54 -0.62
N VAL A 150 -0.26 14.13 -1.16
CA VAL A 150 -1.39 14.67 -0.37
C VAL A 150 -2.08 13.57 0.43
N PHE A 151 -2.43 12.46 -0.21
CA PHE A 151 -3.10 11.34 0.45
C PHE A 151 -2.19 10.66 1.49
N ASN A 152 -0.87 10.59 1.24
CA ASN A 152 0.08 10.08 2.23
C ASN A 152 0.10 10.94 3.49
N ALA A 153 0.15 12.26 3.35
CA ALA A 153 0.06 13.17 4.48
C ALA A 153 -1.28 13.03 5.22
N ALA A 154 -2.38 12.93 4.50
CA ALA A 154 -3.72 12.80 5.07
C ALA A 154 -3.89 11.51 5.88
N HIS A 155 -3.56 10.34 5.30
CA HIS A 155 -3.73 9.07 6.03
C HIS A 155 -2.74 8.93 7.19
N LEU A 156 -1.53 9.49 7.09
CA LEU A 156 -0.58 9.54 8.20
C LEU A 156 -1.11 10.41 9.34
N ALA A 157 -1.73 11.56 9.03
CA ALA A 157 -2.38 12.41 10.04
C ALA A 157 -3.52 11.66 10.76
N VAL A 158 -4.35 10.89 10.02
CA VAL A 158 -5.40 10.05 10.62
C VAL A 158 -4.79 8.98 11.53
N ALA A 159 -3.75 8.26 11.07
CA ALA A 159 -3.07 7.25 11.88
C ALA A 159 -2.46 7.86 13.15
N THR A 160 -1.85 9.04 13.04
CA THR A 160 -1.28 9.77 14.19
C THR A 160 -2.37 10.22 15.18
N ALA A 161 -3.52 10.66 14.68
CA ALA A 161 -4.67 10.99 15.53
C ALA A 161 -5.20 9.78 16.29
N ILE A 162 -5.36 8.64 15.61
CA ILE A 162 -5.74 7.36 16.24
C ILE A 162 -4.75 7.00 17.34
N PHE A 163 -3.46 7.00 17.04
CA PHE A 163 -2.43 6.69 18.02
C PHE A 163 -2.46 7.63 19.22
N GLY A 164 -2.55 8.95 18.98
CA GLY A 164 -2.57 9.97 20.00
C GLY A 164 -3.76 9.88 20.97
N ILE A 165 -4.94 9.43 20.49
CA ILE A 165 -6.11 9.18 21.35
C ILE A 165 -5.80 8.10 22.40
N PHE A 166 -5.20 6.98 21.98
CA PHE A 166 -4.87 5.88 22.88
C PHE A 166 -3.64 6.16 23.75
N GLN A 167 -2.66 6.89 23.23
CA GLN A 167 -1.47 7.28 23.97
C GLN A 167 -1.83 8.18 25.18
N ARG A 168 -2.75 9.14 24.97
CA ARG A 168 -3.27 9.99 26.09
C ARG A 168 -3.97 9.19 27.19
N LYS A 169 -4.47 8.01 26.87
CA LYS A 169 -5.10 7.09 27.85
C LYS A 169 -4.11 6.08 28.43
N ALA A 170 -2.81 6.25 28.19
CA ALA A 170 -1.75 5.31 28.56
C ALA A 170 -1.96 3.87 27.98
N MET A 171 -2.55 3.76 26.78
CA MET A 171 -2.83 2.51 26.08
C MET A 171 -2.16 2.47 24.68
N PRO A 172 -0.83 2.67 24.57
CA PRO A 172 -0.15 2.81 23.27
C PRO A 172 -0.28 1.53 22.41
N THR A 173 -0.33 0.36 23.00
CA THR A 173 -0.53 -0.92 22.29
C THR A 173 -1.89 -0.94 21.56
N LEU A 174 -2.96 -0.42 22.17
CA LEU A 174 -4.25 -0.29 21.50
C LEU A 174 -4.19 0.76 20.36
N GLY A 175 -3.36 1.79 20.51
CA GLY A 175 -3.09 2.74 19.44
C GLY A 175 -2.48 2.06 18.21
N ILE A 176 -1.47 1.21 18.40
CA ILE A 176 -0.88 0.40 17.31
C ILE A 176 -1.93 -0.51 16.67
N LYS A 177 -2.74 -1.22 17.45
CA LYS A 177 -3.83 -2.04 16.91
C LYS A 177 -4.83 -1.22 16.12
N GLY A 178 -5.18 -0.03 16.58
CA GLY A 178 -6.05 0.90 15.86
C GLY A 178 -5.47 1.33 14.51
N ILE A 179 -4.16 1.61 14.45
CA ILE A 179 -3.46 1.92 13.20
C ILE A 179 -3.50 0.72 12.25
N ILE A 180 -3.23 -0.49 12.75
CA ILE A 180 -3.27 -1.71 11.94
C ILE A 180 -4.69 -1.93 11.38
N TRP A 181 -5.73 -1.75 12.18
CA TRP A 181 -7.12 -1.81 11.72
C TRP A 181 -7.38 -0.80 10.58
N PHE A 182 -7.00 0.45 10.79
CA PHE A 182 -7.17 1.51 9.79
C PHE A 182 -6.48 1.16 8.47
N TYR A 183 -5.19 0.82 8.52
CA TYR A 183 -4.42 0.47 7.34
C TYR A 183 -4.77 -0.90 6.74
N SER A 184 -5.49 -1.76 7.44
CA SER A 184 -6.03 -3.00 6.88
C SER A 184 -7.34 -2.77 6.14
N LEU A 185 -8.27 -2.03 6.75
CA LEU A 185 -9.59 -1.78 6.17
C LEU A 185 -9.53 -0.86 4.95
N ALA A 186 -8.66 0.15 4.95
CA ALA A 186 -8.58 1.09 3.85
C ALA A 186 -8.22 0.43 2.50
N PRO A 187 -7.16 -0.40 2.37
CA PRO A 187 -6.91 -1.12 1.13
C PRO A 187 -8.00 -2.14 0.79
N LEU A 188 -8.63 -2.81 1.77
CA LEU A 188 -9.77 -3.70 1.48
C LEU A 188 -10.91 -2.96 0.82
N ILE A 189 -11.30 -1.79 1.35
CA ILE A 189 -12.35 -0.94 0.79
C ILE A 189 -11.99 -0.51 -0.63
N VAL A 190 -10.76 -0.04 -0.86
CA VAL A 190 -10.28 0.36 -2.18
C VAL A 190 -10.24 -0.82 -3.16
N GLY A 191 -9.82 -2.00 -2.70
CA GLY A 191 -9.83 -3.23 -3.50
C GLY A 191 -11.25 -3.60 -3.95
N ILE A 192 -12.24 -3.45 -3.06
CA ILE A 192 -13.65 -3.67 -3.38
C ILE A 192 -14.14 -2.63 -4.39
N ILE A 193 -13.82 -1.35 -4.21
CA ILE A 193 -14.17 -0.29 -5.18
C ILE A 193 -13.63 -0.64 -6.57
N PHE A 194 -12.39 -1.13 -6.67
CA PHE A 194 -11.81 -1.53 -7.96
C PHE A 194 -12.52 -2.72 -8.62
N ILE A 195 -13.27 -3.55 -7.89
CA ILE A 195 -14.07 -4.63 -8.51
C ILE A 195 -15.18 -4.04 -9.38
N PHE A 196 -15.80 -2.95 -8.92
CA PHE A 196 -16.96 -2.33 -9.57
C PHE A 196 -16.61 -1.24 -10.60
N LEU A 197 -15.38 -0.80 -10.64
CA LEU A 197 -14.86 0.13 -11.65
C LEU A 197 -14.33 -0.61 -12.88
#